data_a078ec377d9ad24807f054a6186a6b4a
#
_entry.id   a078ec377d9ad24807f054a6186a6b4a
#
_cell.length_a   1.000
_cell.length_b   1.000
_cell.length_c   1.000
_cell.angle_alpha   90.00
_cell.angle_beta   90.00
_cell.angle_gamma   90.00
#
_symmetry.space_group_name_H-M   'P 1'
#
loop_
_entity.id
_entity.type
_entity.pdbx_description
1 polymer ?
#
loop_
_entity_poly.entity_id
_entity_poly.type
_entity_poly.pdbx_seq_one_letter_code
_entity_poly.pdbx_strand_id
1 'polypeptide(L)'
;MTKKVNLMTDAGSIASTVNEAVSQRIKLYRKQKKISLDELSRRAGVSKGALVEIEGCRANPSIALLCRLAVAMGVSVADFVDVSSKPTVHLIAEEEIPELWQGEKGGRARLLAGSGGPDMTEMWMWEMQPGEKFASPGHTDGTLELFYVQEGTLTLGVQDHLYQVKTNCSATARTDVAHCYENRGASPLVFIMTVHEKSS
;
A
#
# COMPACT_ATOMS: atom_id res chain seq x y z
N MET A 1 29.02 25.93 28.02
CA MET A 1 27.97 26.86 27.57
C MET A 1 26.90 26.05 26.82
N THR A 2 25.83 25.72 27.52
CA THR A 2 24.74 24.89 26.98
C THR A 2 23.76 25.80 26.25
N LYS A 3 23.66 25.68 24.91
CA LYS A 3 22.65 26.39 24.14
C LYS A 3 21.25 25.90 24.55
N LYS A 4 20.47 26.76 25.18
CA LYS A 4 19.03 26.53 25.35
C LYS A 4 18.38 26.53 23.96
N VAL A 5 17.92 25.37 23.49
CA VAL A 5 17.06 25.26 22.32
C VAL A 5 15.71 25.87 22.68
N ASN A 6 15.29 26.85 21.90
CA ASN A 6 14.06 27.61 22.13
C ASN A 6 12.86 26.79 21.61
N LEU A 7 12.28 25.95 22.45
CA LEU A 7 11.16 25.04 22.14
C LEU A 7 9.85 25.74 21.73
N MET A 8 9.73 27.05 21.92
CA MET A 8 8.50 27.80 21.57
C MET A 8 8.39 28.22 20.10
N THR A 9 9.50 28.30 19.37
CA THR A 9 9.50 28.64 17.93
C THR A 9 9.15 27.43 17.05
N ASP A 10 9.32 26.22 17.55
CA ASP A 10 9.11 24.98 16.80
C ASP A 10 7.63 24.56 16.73
N ALA A 11 6.86 24.76 17.80
CA ALA A 11 5.47 24.33 17.86
C ALA A 11 4.54 25.06 16.88
N GLY A 12 4.76 26.37 16.68
CA GLY A 12 4.01 27.17 15.70
C GLY A 12 4.32 26.77 14.25
N SER A 13 5.57 26.44 13.97
CA SER A 13 6.03 25.95 12.66
C SER A 13 5.45 24.57 12.34
N ILE A 14 5.46 23.66 13.31
CA ILE A 14 4.88 22.31 13.17
C ILE A 14 3.37 22.38 12.93
N ALA A 15 2.64 23.19 13.69
CA ALA A 15 1.19 23.34 13.54
C ALA A 15 0.81 23.92 12.16
N SER A 16 1.57 24.88 11.64
CA SER A 16 1.39 25.42 10.28
C SER A 16 1.62 24.35 9.22
N THR A 17 2.70 23.58 9.34
CA THR A 17 3.06 22.51 8.40
C THR A 17 2.02 21.38 8.39
N VAL A 18 1.49 21.00 9.55
CA VAL A 18 0.40 19.99 9.66
C VAL A 18 -0.87 20.52 8.99
N ASN A 19 -1.24 21.79 9.23
CA ASN A 19 -2.42 22.38 8.63
C ASN A 19 -2.33 22.46 7.10
N GLU A 20 -1.16 22.79 6.59
CA GLU A 20 -0.87 22.79 5.14
C GLU A 20 -0.99 21.37 4.54
N ALA A 21 -0.44 20.35 5.20
CA ALA A 21 -0.53 18.96 4.77
C ALA A 21 -2.00 18.48 4.70
N VAL A 22 -2.78 18.75 5.74
CA VAL A 22 -4.22 18.43 5.79
C VAL A 22 -4.97 19.11 4.64
N SER A 23 -4.74 20.41 4.46
CA SER A 23 -5.36 21.19 3.39
C SER A 23 -5.07 20.62 2.00
N GLN A 24 -3.81 20.33 1.72
CA GLN A 24 -3.36 19.79 0.43
C GLN A 24 -3.97 18.40 0.17
N ARG A 25 -4.02 17.51 1.17
CA ARG A 25 -4.55 16.15 1.03
C ARG A 25 -6.05 16.14 0.78
N ILE A 26 -6.83 16.93 1.51
CA ILE A 26 -8.28 17.06 1.27
C ILE A 26 -8.52 17.53 -0.17
N LYS A 27 -7.81 18.58 -0.61
CA LYS A 27 -7.93 19.12 -1.96
C LYS A 27 -7.50 18.12 -3.04
N LEU A 28 -6.42 17.37 -2.80
CA LEU A 28 -5.92 16.35 -3.72
C LEU A 28 -6.92 15.22 -3.87
N TYR A 29 -7.41 14.65 -2.77
CA TYR A 29 -8.44 13.61 -2.78
C TYR A 29 -9.68 14.04 -3.56
N ARG A 30 -10.22 15.20 -3.22
CA ARG A 30 -11.42 15.72 -3.89
C ARG A 30 -11.20 15.83 -5.40
N LYS A 31 -10.03 16.31 -5.83
CA LYS A 31 -9.70 16.43 -7.25
C LYS A 31 -9.54 15.05 -7.92
N GLN A 32 -8.85 14.11 -7.30
CA GLN A 32 -8.64 12.75 -7.82
C GLN A 32 -9.98 12.01 -8.00
N LYS A 33 -10.88 12.12 -7.03
CA LYS A 33 -12.20 11.50 -7.10
C LYS A 33 -13.20 12.32 -7.91
N LYS A 34 -12.82 13.50 -8.45
CA LYS A 34 -13.67 14.41 -9.23
C LYS A 34 -14.97 14.81 -8.51
N ILE A 35 -14.94 14.88 -7.17
CA ILE A 35 -16.09 15.29 -6.36
C ILE A 35 -16.03 16.77 -6.02
N SER A 36 -17.23 17.39 -5.90
CA SER A 36 -17.35 18.80 -5.52
C SER A 36 -17.18 19.00 -4.02
N LEU A 37 -16.96 20.25 -3.59
CA LEU A 37 -17.00 20.61 -2.16
C LEU A 37 -18.34 20.26 -1.51
N ASP A 38 -19.45 20.42 -2.25
CA ASP A 38 -20.79 20.09 -1.78
C ASP A 38 -20.92 18.57 -1.52
N GLU A 39 -20.42 17.77 -2.42
CA GLU A 39 -20.45 16.31 -2.27
C GLU A 39 -19.58 15.83 -1.11
N LEU A 40 -18.36 16.35 -0.97
CA LEU A 40 -17.51 16.00 0.17
C LEU A 40 -18.13 16.47 1.49
N SER A 41 -18.70 17.67 1.52
CA SER A 41 -19.46 18.22 2.65
C SER A 41 -20.57 17.26 3.11
N ARG A 42 -21.36 16.79 2.16
CA ARG A 42 -22.45 15.83 2.41
C ARG A 42 -21.94 14.50 2.94
N ARG A 43 -20.89 13.91 2.32
CA ARG A 43 -20.30 12.61 2.74
C ARG A 43 -19.70 12.67 4.13
N ALA A 44 -18.98 13.74 4.44
CA ALA A 44 -18.30 13.91 5.71
C ALA A 44 -19.21 14.46 6.83
N GLY A 45 -20.43 14.90 6.50
CA GLY A 45 -21.32 15.57 7.45
C GLY A 45 -20.75 16.88 8.02
N VAL A 46 -20.04 17.66 7.17
CA VAL A 46 -19.41 18.94 7.54
C VAL A 46 -19.94 20.05 6.64
N SER A 47 -19.92 21.31 7.09
CA SER A 47 -20.38 22.41 6.26
C SER A 47 -19.43 22.69 5.09
N LYS A 48 -19.95 23.09 3.95
CA LYS A 48 -19.14 23.51 2.78
C LYS A 48 -18.20 24.65 3.15
N GLY A 49 -18.67 25.63 3.96
CA GLY A 49 -17.85 26.73 4.44
C GLY A 49 -16.62 26.25 5.23
N ALA A 50 -16.81 25.27 6.13
CA ALA A 50 -15.70 24.68 6.88
C ALA A 50 -14.68 24.02 5.93
N LEU A 51 -15.13 23.29 4.90
CA LEU A 51 -14.22 22.70 3.90
C LEU A 51 -13.46 23.76 3.10
N VAL A 52 -14.11 24.86 2.72
CA VAL A 52 -13.46 25.98 2.02
C VAL A 52 -12.35 26.59 2.89
N GLU A 53 -12.63 26.81 4.17
CA GLU A 53 -11.62 27.35 5.10
C GLU A 53 -10.46 26.39 5.33
N ILE A 54 -10.76 25.09 5.47
CA ILE A 54 -9.74 24.05 5.63
C ILE A 54 -8.89 23.90 4.35
N GLU A 55 -9.50 23.76 3.17
CA GLU A 55 -8.77 23.65 1.90
C GLU A 55 -7.97 24.92 1.56
N GLY A 56 -8.40 26.04 2.10
CA GLY A 56 -7.69 27.32 2.01
C GLY A 56 -6.63 27.56 3.09
N CYS A 57 -6.39 26.58 3.97
CA CYS A 57 -5.44 26.69 5.09
C CYS A 57 -5.79 27.83 6.09
N ARG A 58 -7.07 28.24 6.15
CA ARG A 58 -7.55 29.34 7.00
C ARG A 58 -8.22 28.87 8.29
N ALA A 59 -8.43 27.56 8.43
CA ALA A 59 -8.98 26.97 9.64
C ALA A 59 -8.15 25.76 10.07
N ASN A 60 -8.04 25.57 11.38
CA ASN A 60 -7.43 24.37 11.96
C ASN A 60 -8.54 23.36 12.29
N PRO A 61 -8.63 22.22 11.60
CA PRO A 61 -9.68 21.25 11.83
C PRO A 61 -9.53 20.56 13.19
N SER A 62 -10.65 20.38 13.88
CA SER A 62 -10.65 19.56 15.11
C SER A 62 -10.41 18.09 14.78
N ILE A 63 -9.92 17.30 15.74
CA ILE A 63 -9.74 15.85 15.60
C ILE A 63 -11.05 15.16 15.15
N ALA A 64 -12.18 15.56 15.73
CA ALA A 64 -13.49 15.03 15.36
C ALA A 64 -13.86 15.32 13.89
N LEU A 65 -13.45 16.47 13.38
CA LEU A 65 -13.63 16.83 11.98
C LEU A 65 -12.70 16.03 11.06
N LEU A 66 -11.44 15.84 11.46
CA LEU A 66 -10.48 15.00 10.73
C LEU A 66 -10.97 13.54 10.65
N CYS A 67 -11.51 12.98 11.74
CA CYS A 67 -12.08 11.63 11.73
C CYS A 67 -13.23 11.50 10.70
N ARG A 68 -14.14 12.47 10.65
CA ARG A 68 -15.25 12.44 9.68
C ARG A 68 -14.75 12.55 8.23
N LEU A 69 -13.77 13.40 7.99
CA LEU A 69 -13.16 13.53 6.67
C LEU A 69 -12.42 12.24 6.28
N ALA A 70 -11.68 11.64 7.22
CA ALA A 70 -10.96 10.38 7.01
C ALA A 70 -11.91 9.26 6.57
N VAL A 71 -13.02 9.07 7.29
CA VAL A 71 -14.06 8.10 6.93
C VAL A 71 -14.64 8.39 5.54
N ALA A 72 -15.00 9.66 5.27
CA ALA A 72 -15.58 10.06 3.98
C ALA A 72 -14.63 9.90 2.79
N MET A 73 -13.33 9.89 3.05
CA MET A 73 -12.26 9.78 2.06
C MET A 73 -11.67 8.36 1.96
N GLY A 74 -12.01 7.47 2.89
CA GLY A 74 -11.43 6.12 2.93
C GLY A 74 -9.93 6.10 3.28
N VAL A 75 -9.48 7.03 4.14
CA VAL A 75 -8.09 7.16 4.60
C VAL A 75 -8.03 7.16 6.12
N SER A 76 -6.85 7.02 6.71
CA SER A 76 -6.65 7.18 8.15
C SER A 76 -6.49 8.66 8.53
N VAL A 77 -6.74 8.99 9.81
CA VAL A 77 -6.41 10.34 10.32
C VAL A 77 -4.91 10.60 10.27
N ALA A 78 -4.09 9.56 10.44
CA ALA A 78 -2.64 9.67 10.34
C ALA A 78 -2.20 10.16 8.95
N ASP A 79 -2.89 9.73 7.88
CA ASP A 79 -2.58 10.17 6.51
C ASP A 79 -2.79 11.67 6.30
N PHE A 80 -3.64 12.32 7.10
CA PHE A 80 -3.83 13.77 7.03
C PHE A 80 -2.69 14.55 7.69
N VAL A 81 -2.17 14.04 8.81
CA VAL A 81 -1.19 14.75 9.64
C VAL A 81 0.26 14.37 9.31
N ASP A 82 0.47 13.45 8.38
CA ASP A 82 1.80 13.13 7.91
C ASP A 82 2.42 14.34 7.21
N VAL A 83 3.40 14.96 7.84
CA VAL A 83 4.12 16.13 7.34
C VAL A 83 5.32 15.77 6.46
N SER A 84 5.54 14.50 6.20
CA SER A 84 6.61 14.03 5.32
C SER A 84 6.26 14.33 3.85
N SER A 85 6.38 15.59 3.46
CA SER A 85 6.30 16.03 2.06
C SER A 85 7.58 15.72 1.26
N LYS A 86 8.60 15.19 1.93
CA LYS A 86 9.84 14.74 1.27
C LYS A 86 9.69 13.30 0.85
N PRO A 87 10.24 12.91 -0.31
CA PRO A 87 10.36 11.50 -0.66
C PRO A 87 11.01 10.75 0.50
N THR A 88 10.28 9.82 1.11
CA THR A 88 10.81 9.02 2.20
C THR A 88 11.37 7.75 1.59
N VAL A 89 12.66 7.50 1.84
CA VAL A 89 13.27 6.21 1.54
C VAL A 89 13.35 5.43 2.84
N HIS A 90 12.73 4.26 2.86
CA HIS A 90 12.87 3.29 3.93
C HIS A 90 13.77 2.16 3.44
N LEU A 91 14.94 2.02 4.06
CA LEU A 91 15.86 0.92 3.77
C LEU A 91 15.50 -0.24 4.69
N ILE A 92 15.34 -1.42 4.10
CA ILE A 92 15.05 -2.66 4.81
C ILE A 92 16.29 -3.53 4.71
N ALA A 93 16.93 -3.82 5.83
CA ALA A 93 18.09 -4.70 5.87
C ALA A 93 17.66 -6.17 5.68
N GLU A 94 18.57 -7.03 5.23
CA GLU A 94 18.25 -8.43 4.94
C GLU A 94 17.67 -9.17 6.16
N GLU A 95 18.18 -8.88 7.35
CA GLU A 95 17.73 -9.45 8.62
C GLU A 95 16.34 -8.96 9.06
N GLU A 96 15.84 -7.89 8.48
CA GLU A 96 14.52 -7.33 8.77
C GLU A 96 13.44 -7.88 7.81
N ILE A 97 13.84 -8.56 6.73
CA ILE A 97 12.93 -9.13 5.74
C ILE A 97 12.23 -10.37 6.32
N PRO A 98 10.92 -10.31 6.60
CA PRO A 98 10.20 -11.45 7.18
C PRO A 98 10.01 -12.57 6.15
N GLU A 99 10.16 -13.82 6.63
CA GLU A 99 9.75 -15.01 5.92
C GLU A 99 8.34 -15.40 6.38
N LEU A 100 7.38 -15.36 5.46
CA LEU A 100 5.95 -15.51 5.78
C LEU A 100 5.35 -16.82 5.28
N TRP A 101 6.08 -17.56 4.46
CA TRP A 101 5.72 -18.92 4.06
C TRP A 101 6.96 -19.82 4.02
N GLN A 102 6.78 -21.04 4.52
CA GLN A 102 7.77 -22.11 4.45
C GLN A 102 7.13 -23.34 3.81
N GLY A 103 7.76 -23.83 2.75
CA GLY A 103 7.36 -25.05 2.08
C GLY A 103 7.90 -26.29 2.79
N GLU A 104 7.24 -27.43 2.60
CA GLU A 104 7.61 -28.70 3.25
C GLU A 104 8.99 -29.23 2.81
N LYS A 105 9.50 -28.77 1.67
CA LYS A 105 10.80 -29.19 1.09
C LYS A 105 11.87 -28.10 1.18
N GLY A 106 11.62 -27.06 1.98
CA GLY A 106 12.57 -25.97 2.20
C GLY A 106 12.38 -24.76 1.29
N GLY A 107 11.27 -24.69 0.57
CA GLY A 107 10.86 -23.46 -0.11
C GLY A 107 10.46 -22.38 0.90
N ARG A 108 10.49 -21.12 0.46
CA ARG A 108 10.16 -19.97 1.30
C ARG A 108 9.62 -18.79 0.49
N ALA A 109 8.83 -17.95 1.15
CA ALA A 109 8.43 -16.67 0.61
C ALA A 109 8.76 -15.56 1.60
N ARG A 110 9.43 -14.52 1.11
CA ARG A 110 9.89 -13.37 1.87
C ARG A 110 9.21 -12.10 1.36
N LEU A 111 8.67 -11.29 2.26
CA LEU A 111 8.13 -9.98 1.95
C LEU A 111 9.27 -8.96 1.92
N LEU A 112 9.73 -8.62 0.72
CA LEU A 112 10.88 -7.73 0.53
C LEU A 112 10.58 -6.29 0.88
N ALA A 113 9.40 -5.80 0.51
CA ALA A 113 8.95 -4.46 0.79
C ALA A 113 7.43 -4.37 0.64
N GLY A 114 6.81 -3.45 1.35
CA GLY A 114 5.38 -3.18 1.24
C GLY A 114 5.06 -1.72 1.52
N SER A 115 4.00 -1.21 0.86
CA SER A 115 3.42 0.08 1.20
C SER A 115 2.40 -0.09 2.33
N GLY A 116 2.29 0.92 3.19
CA GLY A 116 1.14 1.04 4.10
C GLY A 116 -0.06 1.67 3.39
N GLY A 117 -1.22 1.57 4.02
CA GLY A 117 -2.43 2.26 3.58
C GLY A 117 -3.51 1.35 3.03
N PRO A 118 -4.66 1.93 2.64
CA PRO A 118 -5.79 1.15 2.16
C PRO A 118 -5.50 0.47 0.81
N ASP A 119 -4.77 1.12 -0.09
CA ASP A 119 -4.29 0.51 -1.34
C ASP A 119 -2.88 0.01 -1.10
N MET A 120 -2.73 -1.29 -0.97
CA MET A 120 -1.48 -1.94 -0.59
C MET A 120 -0.72 -2.42 -1.84
N THR A 121 0.58 -2.21 -1.83
CA THR A 121 1.49 -2.80 -2.83
C THR A 121 2.61 -3.48 -2.09
N GLU A 122 2.82 -4.75 -2.38
CA GLU A 122 3.85 -5.57 -1.76
C GLU A 122 4.74 -6.21 -2.82
N MET A 123 6.00 -6.37 -2.49
CA MET A 123 6.99 -7.06 -3.31
C MET A 123 7.52 -8.27 -2.55
N TRP A 124 7.44 -9.42 -3.17
CA TRP A 124 7.78 -10.71 -2.60
C TRP A 124 8.86 -11.42 -3.41
N MET A 125 9.70 -12.18 -2.72
CA MET A 125 10.57 -13.16 -3.33
C MET A 125 10.13 -14.56 -2.91
N TRP A 126 9.92 -15.42 -3.89
CA TRP A 126 9.53 -16.81 -3.73
C TRP A 126 10.64 -17.72 -4.19
N GLU A 127 10.98 -18.68 -3.36
CA GLU A 127 11.87 -19.80 -3.65
C GLU A 127 11.10 -21.08 -3.39
N MET A 128 10.88 -21.90 -4.39
CA MET A 128 10.09 -23.15 -4.27
C MET A 128 10.88 -24.34 -4.74
N GLN A 129 10.93 -25.38 -3.92
CA GLN A 129 11.56 -26.65 -4.28
C GLN A 129 10.66 -27.46 -5.23
N PRO A 130 11.23 -28.43 -5.98
CA PRO A 130 10.45 -29.31 -6.87
C PRO A 130 9.25 -29.97 -6.18
N GLY A 131 8.05 -29.79 -6.75
CA GLY A 131 6.80 -30.31 -6.26
C GLY A 131 6.15 -29.53 -5.12
N GLU A 132 6.68 -28.35 -4.76
CA GLU A 132 6.00 -27.46 -3.80
C GLU A 132 4.91 -26.64 -4.48
N LYS A 133 3.89 -26.33 -3.68
CA LYS A 133 2.71 -25.57 -4.11
C LYS A 133 2.25 -24.65 -2.97
N PHE A 134 1.91 -23.43 -3.35
CA PHE A 134 1.15 -22.50 -2.51
C PHE A 134 -0.21 -22.22 -3.17
N ALA A 135 -1.29 -22.20 -2.38
CA ALA A 135 -2.63 -21.91 -2.87
C ALA A 135 -3.27 -20.78 -2.05
N SER A 136 -3.91 -19.86 -2.74
CA SER A 136 -4.67 -18.75 -2.17
C SER A 136 -6.15 -18.84 -2.58
N PRO A 137 -7.10 -18.54 -1.68
CA PRO A 137 -8.53 -18.51 -2.03
C PRO A 137 -8.91 -17.34 -2.94
N GLY A 138 -8.07 -16.34 -3.07
CA GLY A 138 -8.31 -15.10 -3.78
C GLY A 138 -8.18 -13.89 -2.84
N HIS A 139 -7.82 -12.77 -3.42
CA HIS A 139 -7.68 -11.47 -2.75
C HIS A 139 -8.95 -10.62 -2.89
N THR A 140 -8.91 -9.35 -2.45
CA THR A 140 -9.98 -8.38 -2.66
C THR A 140 -10.22 -8.11 -4.15
N ASP A 141 -11.44 -7.66 -4.49
CA ASP A 141 -11.83 -7.41 -5.89
C ASP A 141 -10.88 -6.43 -6.59
N GLY A 142 -10.45 -6.81 -7.79
CA GLY A 142 -9.54 -6.02 -8.63
C GLY A 142 -8.06 -6.15 -8.27
N THR A 143 -7.67 -7.06 -7.38
CA THR A 143 -6.26 -7.33 -7.09
C THR A 143 -5.51 -7.82 -8.32
N LEU A 144 -4.33 -7.27 -8.51
CA LEU A 144 -3.40 -7.62 -9.58
C LEU A 144 -2.09 -8.13 -9.00
N GLU A 145 -1.57 -9.19 -9.60
CA GLU A 145 -0.22 -9.66 -9.34
C GLU A 145 0.63 -9.63 -10.61
N LEU A 146 1.89 -9.23 -10.42
CA LEU A 146 2.91 -9.16 -11.46
C LEU A 146 4.01 -10.15 -11.09
N PHE A 147 4.41 -10.99 -12.03
CA PHE A 147 5.41 -12.04 -11.83
C PHE A 147 6.61 -11.83 -12.76
N TYR A 148 7.80 -12.10 -12.23
CA TYR A 148 9.02 -12.23 -13.03
C TYR A 148 9.81 -13.43 -12.53
N VAL A 149 10.01 -14.43 -13.41
CA VAL A 149 10.73 -15.67 -13.08
C VAL A 149 12.22 -15.50 -13.32
N GLN A 150 13.01 -15.66 -12.26
CA GLN A 150 14.47 -15.57 -12.32
C GLN A 150 15.10 -16.93 -12.63
N GLU A 151 14.56 -18.02 -12.07
CA GLU A 151 15.07 -19.38 -12.24
C GLU A 151 13.91 -20.39 -12.27
N GLY A 152 14.02 -21.40 -13.11
CA GLY A 152 13.03 -22.47 -13.21
C GLY A 152 11.81 -22.10 -14.09
N THR A 153 10.69 -22.70 -13.80
CA THR A 153 9.41 -22.44 -14.48
C THR A 153 8.27 -22.41 -13.49
N LEU A 154 7.63 -21.26 -13.35
CA LEU A 154 6.46 -21.10 -12.50
C LEU A 154 5.24 -21.68 -13.23
N THR A 155 4.55 -22.64 -12.59
CA THR A 155 3.19 -23.00 -12.97
C THR A 155 2.23 -22.13 -12.15
N LEU A 156 1.63 -21.13 -12.83
CA LEU A 156 0.65 -20.22 -12.27
C LEU A 156 -0.75 -20.76 -12.57
N GLY A 157 -1.48 -21.13 -11.54
CA GLY A 157 -2.88 -21.52 -11.63
C GLY A 157 -3.79 -20.34 -11.29
N VAL A 158 -4.76 -20.04 -12.15
CA VAL A 158 -5.81 -19.05 -11.90
C VAL A 158 -7.14 -19.72 -12.27
N GLN A 159 -8.00 -19.89 -11.25
CA GLN A 159 -9.19 -20.74 -11.37
C GLN A 159 -8.83 -22.13 -11.90
N ASP A 160 -9.43 -22.58 -13.00
CA ASP A 160 -9.21 -23.88 -13.62
C ASP A 160 -8.11 -23.88 -14.71
N HIS A 161 -7.41 -22.78 -14.88
CA HIS A 161 -6.39 -22.62 -15.92
C HIS A 161 -4.98 -22.60 -15.35
N LEU A 162 -4.07 -23.28 -16.05
CA LEU A 162 -2.65 -23.34 -15.70
C LEU A 162 -1.81 -22.66 -16.79
N TYR A 163 -0.92 -21.81 -16.36
CA TYR A 163 0.01 -21.07 -17.21
C TYR A 163 1.44 -21.37 -16.80
N GLN A 164 2.35 -21.49 -17.76
CA GLN A 164 3.76 -21.67 -17.48
C GLN A 164 4.54 -20.41 -17.82
N VAL A 165 5.15 -19.82 -16.80
CA VAL A 165 6.03 -18.67 -16.93
C VAL A 165 7.46 -19.17 -16.78
N LYS A 166 8.22 -19.11 -17.88
CA LYS A 166 9.61 -19.61 -17.93
C LYS A 166 10.59 -18.57 -17.38
N THR A 167 11.81 -19.01 -17.12
CA THR A 167 12.94 -18.13 -16.77
C THR A 167 13.02 -16.92 -17.70
N ASN A 168 13.24 -15.73 -17.14
CA ASN A 168 13.30 -14.43 -17.81
C ASN A 168 11.98 -14.00 -18.48
N CYS A 169 10.88 -14.65 -18.16
CA CYS A 169 9.54 -14.25 -18.60
C CYS A 169 8.76 -13.62 -17.45
N SER A 170 7.78 -12.81 -17.83
CA SER A 170 6.86 -12.13 -16.92
C SER A 170 5.42 -12.54 -17.18
N ALA A 171 4.58 -12.40 -16.18
CA ALA A 171 3.13 -12.54 -16.30
C ALA A 171 2.42 -11.47 -15.47
N THR A 172 1.19 -11.16 -15.83
CA THR A 172 0.24 -10.36 -15.06
C THR A 172 -1.03 -11.17 -14.86
N ALA A 173 -1.53 -11.28 -13.65
CA ALA A 173 -2.76 -12.00 -13.35
C ALA A 173 -3.70 -11.16 -12.46
N ARG A 174 -5.01 -11.30 -12.69
CA ARG A 174 -6.02 -10.91 -11.70
C ARG A 174 -6.17 -12.06 -10.73
N THR A 175 -5.96 -11.77 -9.46
CA THR A 175 -5.90 -12.75 -8.37
C THR A 175 -6.94 -12.50 -7.29
N ASP A 176 -7.98 -11.72 -7.63
CA ASP A 176 -9.23 -11.62 -6.88
C ASP A 176 -10.09 -12.93 -6.92
N VAL A 177 -9.53 -13.98 -7.48
CA VAL A 177 -10.08 -15.33 -7.57
C VAL A 177 -9.08 -16.34 -7.05
N ALA A 178 -9.52 -17.59 -6.80
CA ALA A 178 -8.64 -18.67 -6.36
C ALA A 178 -7.48 -18.88 -7.34
N HIS A 179 -6.25 -18.91 -6.81
CA HIS A 179 -5.04 -19.05 -7.59
C HIS A 179 -3.96 -19.84 -6.83
N CYS A 180 -2.92 -20.26 -7.54
CA CYS A 180 -1.81 -20.99 -6.91
C CYS A 180 -0.50 -20.79 -7.68
N TYR A 181 0.60 -20.94 -6.94
CA TYR A 181 1.96 -21.03 -7.47
C TYR A 181 2.49 -22.41 -7.24
N GLU A 182 3.08 -23.03 -8.25
CA GLU A 182 3.56 -24.40 -8.17
C GLU A 182 4.87 -24.57 -8.95
N ASN A 183 5.83 -25.26 -8.33
CA ASN A 183 7.01 -25.74 -9.02
C ASN A 183 6.82 -27.19 -9.45
N ARG A 184 6.45 -27.40 -10.72
CA ARG A 184 6.34 -28.72 -11.35
C ARG A 184 7.62 -29.18 -12.03
N GLY A 185 8.66 -28.37 -11.96
CA GLY A 185 9.97 -28.69 -12.54
C GLY A 185 10.78 -29.65 -11.67
N ALA A 186 11.96 -30.00 -12.17
CA ALA A 186 12.95 -30.84 -11.47
C ALA A 186 14.04 -30.04 -10.76
N SER A 187 14.09 -28.70 -10.95
CA SER A 187 15.03 -27.78 -10.32
C SER A 187 14.30 -26.73 -9.48
N PRO A 188 14.98 -26.03 -8.59
CA PRO A 188 14.39 -24.93 -7.85
C PRO A 188 13.74 -23.88 -8.77
N LEU A 189 12.71 -23.23 -8.28
CA LEU A 189 12.03 -22.12 -8.89
C LEU A 189 12.26 -20.88 -8.04
N VAL A 190 12.71 -19.79 -8.67
CA VAL A 190 12.86 -18.49 -8.02
C VAL A 190 12.11 -17.44 -8.85
N PHE A 191 11.23 -16.69 -8.20
CA PHE A 191 10.51 -15.60 -8.86
C PHE A 191 10.25 -14.43 -7.91
N ILE A 192 10.16 -13.24 -8.47
CA ILE A 192 9.68 -12.04 -7.81
C ILE A 192 8.20 -11.86 -8.17
N MET A 193 7.42 -11.50 -7.18
CA MET A 193 6.01 -11.16 -7.34
C MET A 193 5.74 -9.80 -6.71
N THR A 194 4.91 -9.00 -7.37
CA THR A 194 4.32 -7.80 -6.78
C THR A 194 2.82 -7.98 -6.76
N VAL A 195 2.21 -7.82 -5.60
CA VAL A 195 0.75 -7.77 -5.46
C VAL A 195 0.32 -6.33 -5.24
N HIS A 196 -0.70 -5.91 -5.97
CA HIS A 196 -1.37 -4.63 -5.75
C HIS A 196 -2.82 -4.88 -5.39
N GLU A 197 -3.14 -4.65 -4.13
CA GLU A 197 -4.46 -4.87 -3.54
C GLU A 197 -5.12 -3.53 -3.27
N LYS A 198 -6.36 -3.38 -3.74
CA LYS A 198 -7.16 -2.17 -3.53
C LYS A 198 -8.03 -2.34 -2.30
N SER A 199 -8.20 -1.27 -1.55
CA SER A 199 -9.24 -1.23 -0.52
C SER A 199 -10.63 -1.28 -1.16
N SER A 200 -11.49 -2.11 -0.60
CA SER A 200 -12.91 -2.21 -0.97
C SER A 200 -13.69 -0.96 -0.59
#